data_58fd0191fbbd8740ef1eeb767bf41490
#
_entry.id   58fd0191fbbd8740ef1eeb767bf41490
#
_cell.length_a   1.000
_cell.length_b   1.000
_cell.length_c   1.000
_cell.angle_alpha   90.00
_cell.angle_beta   90.00
_cell.angle_gamma   90.00
#
_symmetry.space_group_name_H-M   'P 1'
#
loop_
_entity.id
_entity.type
_entity.pdbx_description
1 polymer ?
#
loop_
_entity_poly.entity_id
_entity_poly.type
_entity_poly.pdbx_seq_one_letter_code
_entity_poly.pdbx_strand_id
1 'polypeptide(L)'
;QLGGVHLACEQASNLLTKVLEWGRLMAYLEQSTRYIPYDTRLGGRFRYLRPQEVLESPLGALYIAEMDRLFTTYQSLLPRMADWARERYPKDPDDPDFVYKQTIKAKACDAVRGILPAGTLSNVGIYGTGQAYEALLLRMRAQIGRAHV
;
A
#
# COMPACT_ATOMS: atom_id res chain seq x y z
N GLN A 1 -32.38 5.07 7.56
CA GLN A 1 -31.33 5.88 8.24
C GLN A 1 -30.29 5.05 8.99
N LEU A 2 -30.50 3.74 9.17
CA LEU A 2 -29.53 2.81 9.77
C LEU A 2 -28.72 2.03 8.73
N GLY A 3 -28.85 2.39 7.46
CA GLY A 3 -28.12 1.75 6.37
C GLY A 3 -26.64 2.11 6.40
N GLY A 4 -25.80 1.13 6.03
CA GLY A 4 -24.38 1.33 5.79
C GLY A 4 -24.00 0.88 4.38
N VAL A 5 -22.92 1.43 3.87
CA VAL A 5 -22.39 1.14 2.52
C VAL A 5 -20.97 0.64 2.64
N HIS A 6 -20.65 -0.42 1.89
CA HIS A 6 -19.29 -0.85 1.64
C HIS A 6 -18.75 -0.19 0.37
N LEU A 7 -17.56 0.38 0.47
CA LEU A 7 -16.84 0.98 -0.66
C LEU A 7 -15.44 0.37 -0.74
N ALA A 8 -15.00 -0.01 -1.93
CA ALA A 8 -13.63 -0.38 -2.19
C ALA A 8 -12.95 0.77 -2.95
N CYS A 9 -11.89 1.32 -2.35
CA CYS A 9 -11.01 2.28 -3.00
C CYS A 9 -9.77 1.50 -3.48
N GLU A 10 -9.75 1.19 -4.76
CA GLU A 10 -8.66 0.42 -5.36
C GLU A 10 -7.58 1.35 -5.92
N GLN A 11 -6.34 0.90 -5.84
CA GLN A 11 -5.16 1.61 -6.37
C GLN A 11 -5.02 3.05 -5.82
N ALA A 12 -5.41 3.26 -4.57
CA ALA A 12 -5.16 4.50 -3.85
C ALA A 12 -3.70 4.57 -3.41
N SER A 13 -3.04 5.74 -3.57
CA SER A 13 -1.69 5.89 -3.03
C SER A 13 -1.67 5.79 -1.50
N ASN A 14 -0.55 5.37 -0.92
CA ASN A 14 -0.39 5.34 0.55
C ASN A 14 -0.65 6.69 1.23
N LEU A 15 -0.46 7.79 0.51
CA LEU A 15 -0.83 9.12 1.00
C LEU A 15 -2.35 9.30 1.03
N LEU A 16 -3.03 8.89 -0.04
CA LEU A 16 -4.49 9.01 -0.14
C LEU A 16 -5.19 8.12 0.88
N THR A 17 -4.66 6.91 1.18
CA THR A 17 -5.25 6.03 2.19
C THR A 17 -5.36 6.73 3.54
N LYS A 18 -4.36 7.54 3.93
CA LYS A 18 -4.38 8.26 5.21
C LYS A 18 -5.45 9.36 5.27
N VAL A 19 -5.79 9.95 4.13
CA VAL A 19 -6.90 10.91 4.02
C VAL A 19 -8.25 10.19 4.10
N LEU A 20 -8.38 9.06 3.41
CA LEU A 20 -9.60 8.25 3.41
C LEU A 20 -9.94 7.70 4.81
N GLU A 21 -8.91 7.25 5.54
CA GLU A 21 -9.05 6.59 6.85
C GLU A 21 -9.21 7.56 8.04
N TRP A 22 -9.28 8.84 7.82
CA TRP A 22 -9.33 9.83 8.90
C TRP A 22 -10.69 9.95 9.60
N GLY A 23 -11.75 9.36 9.05
CA GLY A 23 -13.09 9.43 9.62
C GLY A 23 -13.26 8.48 10.83
N ARG A 24 -13.76 8.99 11.96
CA ARG A 24 -13.99 8.19 13.18
C ARG A 24 -15.26 7.35 13.15
N LEU A 25 -16.21 7.67 12.27
CA LEU A 25 -17.53 7.02 12.20
C LEU A 25 -17.57 5.96 11.07
N MET A 26 -16.42 5.45 10.66
CA MET A 26 -16.27 4.46 9.61
C MET A 26 -15.34 3.34 10.08
N ALA A 27 -15.50 2.17 9.49
CA ALA A 27 -14.56 1.07 9.61
C ALA A 27 -13.71 0.96 8.34
N TYR A 28 -12.43 0.61 8.50
CA TYR A 28 -11.46 0.56 7.41
C TYR A 28 -10.73 -0.78 7.40
N LEU A 29 -10.43 -1.25 6.19
CA LEU A 29 -9.58 -2.40 5.94
C LEU A 29 -8.54 -2.01 4.90
N GLU A 30 -7.33 -1.66 5.34
CA GLU A 30 -6.23 -1.30 4.45
C GLU A 30 -5.40 -2.54 4.08
N GLN A 31 -5.02 -2.63 2.81
CA GLN A 31 -4.07 -3.62 2.34
C GLN A 31 -2.69 -3.35 2.94
N SER A 32 -2.21 -4.28 3.76
CA SER A 32 -0.97 -4.08 4.51
C SER A 32 0.27 -4.45 3.70
N THR A 33 1.24 -3.54 3.62
CA THR A 33 2.58 -3.76 3.05
C THR A 33 3.45 -4.71 3.89
N ARG A 34 3.02 -5.08 5.11
CA ARG A 34 3.70 -6.06 5.96
C ARG A 34 3.43 -7.50 5.54
N TYR A 35 2.27 -7.76 4.93
CA TYR A 35 1.82 -9.12 4.62
C TYR A 35 1.71 -9.40 3.13
N ILE A 36 1.56 -8.34 2.34
CA ILE A 36 1.40 -8.44 0.89
C ILE A 36 2.61 -7.82 0.21
N PRO A 37 3.42 -8.63 -0.49
CA PRO A 37 4.59 -8.13 -1.18
C PRO A 37 4.21 -7.34 -2.44
N TYR A 38 5.05 -6.38 -2.79
CA TYR A 38 4.91 -5.54 -3.98
C TYR A 38 5.93 -5.92 -5.06
N ASP A 39 6.26 -7.20 -5.12
CA ASP A 39 7.24 -7.80 -6.01
C ASP A 39 6.69 -8.18 -7.39
N THR A 40 5.37 -8.05 -7.59
CA THR A 40 4.69 -8.35 -8.84
C THR A 40 4.20 -7.07 -9.54
N ARG A 41 4.12 -7.16 -10.87
CA ARG A 41 3.59 -6.08 -11.71
C ARG A 41 2.10 -6.28 -11.96
N LEU A 42 1.35 -5.19 -12.02
CA LEU A 42 -0.05 -5.15 -12.42
C LEU A 42 -0.13 -4.52 -13.82
N GLY A 43 -0.64 -5.23 -14.80
CA GLY A 43 -0.67 -4.76 -16.19
C GLY A 43 0.72 -4.42 -16.74
N GLY A 44 1.75 -5.18 -16.36
CA GLY A 44 3.13 -4.96 -16.80
C GLY A 44 3.88 -3.83 -16.08
N ARG A 45 3.25 -3.14 -15.13
CA ARG A 45 3.82 -1.97 -14.44
C ARG A 45 3.90 -2.20 -12.93
N PHE A 46 4.89 -1.61 -12.28
CA PHE A 46 4.94 -1.56 -10.81
C PHE A 46 3.79 -0.71 -10.25
N ARG A 47 3.36 -1.05 -9.05
CA ARG A 47 2.16 -0.48 -8.40
C ARG A 47 2.48 0.83 -7.67
N TYR A 48 2.68 1.90 -8.42
CA TYR A 48 2.82 3.26 -7.90
C TYR A 48 2.01 4.26 -8.71
N LEU A 49 1.65 5.37 -8.08
CA LEU A 49 0.89 6.46 -8.68
C LEU A 49 1.69 7.09 -9.84
N ARG A 50 1.01 7.38 -10.93
CA ARG A 50 1.55 8.05 -12.12
C ARG A 50 0.73 9.31 -12.42
N PRO A 51 0.97 10.42 -11.70
CA PRO A 51 0.25 11.67 -11.93
C PRO A 51 0.56 12.18 -13.34
N GLN A 52 -0.48 12.50 -14.09
CA GLN A 52 -0.32 12.94 -15.49
C GLN A 52 0.50 14.21 -15.58
N GLU A 53 0.29 15.15 -14.67
CA GLU A 53 1.02 16.42 -14.59
C GLU A 53 2.53 16.22 -14.41
N VAL A 54 2.91 15.20 -13.62
CA VAL A 54 4.33 14.85 -13.44
C VAL A 54 4.88 14.18 -14.70
N LEU A 55 4.11 13.27 -15.30
CA LEU A 55 4.54 12.54 -16.50
C LEU A 55 4.74 13.43 -17.72
N GLU A 56 3.93 14.48 -17.86
CA GLU A 56 4.00 15.48 -18.93
C GLU A 56 5.05 16.56 -18.66
N SER A 57 5.60 16.62 -17.45
CA SER A 57 6.64 17.56 -17.08
C SER A 57 8.04 17.09 -17.56
N PRO A 58 9.05 18.00 -17.59
CA PRO A 58 10.44 17.62 -17.85
C PRO A 58 11.01 16.54 -16.89
N LEU A 59 10.37 16.34 -15.73
CA LEU A 59 10.78 15.36 -14.72
C LEU A 59 10.10 14.00 -14.90
N GLY A 60 9.16 13.85 -15.84
CA GLY A 60 8.37 12.62 -16.00
C GLY A 60 9.21 11.36 -16.21
N ALA A 61 10.20 11.45 -17.10
CA ALA A 61 11.10 10.32 -17.37
C ALA A 61 11.96 9.96 -16.14
N LEU A 62 12.46 10.95 -15.42
CA LEU A 62 13.22 10.76 -14.19
C LEU A 62 12.35 10.15 -13.09
N TYR A 63 11.11 10.62 -12.93
CA TYR A 63 10.15 10.08 -11.97
C TYR A 63 9.92 8.57 -12.21
N ILE A 64 9.63 8.17 -13.44
CA ILE A 64 9.42 6.75 -13.79
C ILE A 64 10.70 5.93 -13.50
N ALA A 65 11.86 6.40 -13.92
CA ALA A 65 13.12 5.69 -13.72
C ALA A 65 13.42 5.47 -12.23
N GLU A 66 13.23 6.49 -11.39
CA GLU A 66 13.49 6.38 -9.95
C GLU A 66 12.46 5.50 -9.24
N MET A 67 11.19 5.60 -9.58
CA MET A 67 10.15 4.73 -9.04
C MET A 67 10.39 3.26 -9.42
N ASP A 68 10.70 2.99 -10.68
CA ASP A 68 11.01 1.63 -11.15
C ASP A 68 12.28 1.10 -10.47
N ARG A 69 13.28 1.94 -10.22
CA ARG A 69 14.49 1.58 -9.47
C ARG A 69 14.18 1.17 -8.03
N LEU A 70 13.34 1.92 -7.32
CA LEU A 70 12.93 1.58 -5.96
C LEU A 70 12.21 0.25 -5.90
N PHE A 71 11.25 0.01 -6.78
CA PHE A 71 10.53 -1.27 -6.84
C PHE A 71 11.42 -2.44 -7.24
N THR A 72 12.35 -2.24 -8.18
CA THR A 72 13.34 -3.27 -8.57
C THR A 72 14.26 -3.60 -7.39
N THR A 73 14.69 -2.59 -6.64
CA THR A 73 15.48 -2.77 -5.41
C THR A 73 14.70 -3.56 -4.36
N TYR A 74 13.44 -3.17 -4.10
CA TYR A 74 12.55 -3.91 -3.21
C TYR A 74 12.41 -5.37 -3.63
N GLN A 75 12.12 -5.62 -4.91
CA GLN A 75 11.97 -6.97 -5.47
C GLN A 75 13.24 -7.83 -5.30
N SER A 76 14.42 -7.23 -5.47
CA SER A 76 15.70 -7.94 -5.33
C SER A 76 16.07 -8.25 -3.88
N LEU A 77 15.66 -7.39 -2.94
CA LEU A 77 15.96 -7.54 -1.51
C LEU A 77 15.01 -8.47 -0.78
N LEU A 78 13.77 -8.58 -1.24
CA LEU A 78 12.75 -9.38 -0.55
C LEU A 78 13.15 -10.84 -0.33
N PRO A 79 13.64 -11.62 -1.32
CA PRO A 79 14.10 -12.98 -1.11
C PRO A 79 15.32 -13.05 -0.19
N ARG A 80 16.28 -12.13 -0.32
CA ARG A 80 17.48 -12.06 0.53
C ARG A 80 17.12 -11.84 2.00
N MET A 81 16.14 -10.98 2.26
CA MET A 81 15.63 -10.76 3.62
C MET A 81 14.84 -11.96 4.15
N ALA A 82 14.15 -12.69 3.27
CA ALA A 82 13.50 -13.94 3.66
C ALA A 82 14.53 -15.03 4.05
N ASP A 83 15.64 -15.13 3.32
CA ASP A 83 16.74 -16.07 3.65
C ASP A 83 17.41 -15.69 4.96
N TRP A 84 17.76 -14.40 5.14
CA TRP A 84 18.29 -13.89 6.40
C TRP A 84 17.33 -14.16 7.59
N ALA A 85 16.02 -13.97 7.37
CA ALA A 85 15.04 -14.24 8.42
C ALA A 85 14.96 -15.74 8.78
N ARG A 86 15.10 -16.65 7.81
CA ARG A 86 15.17 -18.09 8.07
C ARG A 86 16.39 -18.48 8.89
N GLU A 87 17.55 -17.91 8.60
CA GLU A 87 18.78 -18.13 9.35
C GLU A 87 18.67 -17.61 10.78
N ARG A 88 18.08 -16.42 10.95
CA ARG A 88 17.96 -15.77 12.27
C ARG A 88 16.87 -16.36 13.15
N TYR A 89 15.82 -16.87 12.52
CA TYR A 89 14.64 -17.45 13.18
C TYR A 89 14.37 -18.85 12.60
N PRO A 90 15.15 -19.87 13.02
CA PRO A 90 14.95 -21.24 12.56
C PRO A 90 13.57 -21.73 12.96
N LYS A 91 13.01 -22.64 12.16
CA LYS A 91 11.70 -23.24 12.43
C LYS A 91 11.78 -24.12 13.68
N ASP A 92 10.83 -23.94 14.60
CA ASP A 92 10.63 -24.89 15.68
C ASP A 92 9.99 -26.17 15.11
N PRO A 93 10.40 -27.39 15.57
CA PRO A 93 9.79 -28.63 15.14
C PRO A 93 8.27 -28.70 15.31
N ASP A 94 7.73 -28.02 16.33
CA ASP A 94 6.30 -27.98 16.64
C ASP A 94 5.52 -26.92 15.83
N ASP A 95 6.22 -26.02 15.11
CA ASP A 95 5.57 -25.00 14.30
C ASP A 95 4.95 -25.60 13.02
N PRO A 96 3.67 -25.30 12.71
CA PRO A 96 3.09 -25.65 11.43
C PRO A 96 3.83 -24.96 10.27
N ASP A 97 4.15 -25.69 9.22
CA ASP A 97 4.88 -25.17 8.03
C ASP A 97 4.26 -23.92 7.45
N PHE A 98 2.93 -23.88 7.38
CA PHE A 98 2.21 -22.72 6.84
C PHE A 98 2.44 -21.47 7.70
N VAL A 99 2.33 -21.58 9.02
CA VAL A 99 2.52 -20.47 9.96
C VAL A 99 3.95 -19.94 9.87
N TYR A 100 4.93 -20.85 9.90
CA TYR A 100 6.33 -20.47 9.76
C TYR A 100 6.62 -19.74 8.44
N LYS A 101 6.14 -20.25 7.29
CA LYS A 101 6.29 -19.59 5.99
C LYS A 101 5.68 -18.19 5.97
N GLN A 102 4.48 -18.01 6.54
CA GLN A 102 3.84 -16.69 6.61
C GLN A 102 4.60 -15.75 7.53
N THR A 103 5.13 -16.23 8.64
CA THR A 103 5.94 -15.43 9.58
C THR A 103 7.22 -14.94 8.92
N ILE A 104 7.96 -15.79 8.21
CA ILE A 104 9.17 -15.41 7.47
C ILE A 104 8.85 -14.39 6.38
N LYS A 105 7.77 -14.62 5.62
CA LYS A 105 7.30 -13.66 4.61
C LYS A 105 6.98 -12.29 5.22
N ALA A 106 6.25 -12.27 6.33
CA ALA A 106 5.91 -11.02 7.02
C ALA A 106 7.15 -10.28 7.53
N LYS A 107 8.12 -11.00 8.12
CA LYS A 107 9.40 -10.41 8.56
C LYS A 107 10.19 -9.81 7.38
N ALA A 108 10.27 -10.51 6.26
CA ALA A 108 10.94 -10.00 5.07
C ALA A 108 10.25 -8.74 4.52
N CYS A 109 8.93 -8.77 4.36
CA CYS A 109 8.16 -7.60 3.90
C CYS A 109 8.34 -6.40 4.85
N ASP A 110 8.27 -6.63 6.17
CA ASP A 110 8.40 -5.56 7.17
C ASP A 110 9.80 -4.91 7.14
N ALA A 111 10.83 -5.71 6.88
CA ALA A 111 12.21 -5.21 6.78
C ALA A 111 12.43 -4.33 5.53
N VAL A 112 11.84 -4.69 4.38
CA VAL A 112 12.11 -3.99 3.11
C VAL A 112 11.06 -2.94 2.74
N ARG A 113 9.90 -2.90 3.38
CA ARG A 113 8.81 -1.97 3.03
C ARG A 113 9.20 -0.48 3.09
N GLY A 114 10.22 -0.13 3.86
CA GLY A 114 10.73 1.23 3.93
C GLY A 114 11.32 1.76 2.60
N ILE A 115 11.57 0.88 1.63
CA ILE A 115 12.01 1.25 0.28
C ILE A 115 10.83 1.68 -0.60
N LEU A 116 9.61 1.21 -0.29
CA LEU A 116 8.42 1.55 -1.05
C LEU A 116 8.11 3.04 -0.91
N PRO A 117 7.97 3.78 -2.03
CA PRO A 117 7.68 5.21 -1.99
C PRO A 117 6.26 5.48 -1.50
N ALA A 118 6.01 6.69 -1.02
CA ALA A 118 4.69 7.13 -0.57
C ALA A 118 3.59 7.06 -1.65
N GLY A 119 4.00 7.12 -2.92
CA GLY A 119 3.13 6.90 -4.08
C GLY A 119 2.78 5.43 -4.36
N THR A 120 3.25 4.46 -3.56
CA THR A 120 2.87 3.05 -3.69
C THR A 120 1.35 2.90 -3.61
N LEU A 121 0.77 2.15 -4.56
CA LEU A 121 -0.68 1.93 -4.64
C LEU A 121 -1.11 0.83 -3.67
N SER A 122 -2.14 1.12 -2.90
CA SER A 122 -2.79 0.21 -1.96
C SER A 122 -4.30 0.14 -2.24
N ASN A 123 -5.01 -0.70 -1.51
CA ASN A 123 -6.47 -0.80 -1.57
C ASN A 123 -7.03 -0.60 -0.16
N VAL A 124 -8.15 0.11 -0.06
CA VAL A 124 -8.86 0.36 1.20
C VAL A 124 -10.31 -0.01 1.05
N GLY A 125 -10.78 -0.95 1.87
CA GLY A 125 -12.20 -1.17 2.10
C GLY A 125 -12.69 -0.17 3.14
N ILE A 126 -13.83 0.46 2.90
CA ILE A 126 -14.47 1.41 3.80
C ILE A 126 -15.90 0.96 4.05
N TYR A 127 -16.31 0.91 5.32
CA TYR A 127 -17.70 0.73 5.68
C TYR A 127 -18.17 1.91 6.54
N GLY A 128 -19.31 2.50 6.18
CA GLY A 128 -19.85 3.64 6.95
C GLY A 128 -21.30 3.94 6.62
N THR A 129 -21.89 4.78 7.43
CA THR A 129 -23.24 5.33 7.21
C THR A 129 -23.21 6.46 6.19
N GLY A 130 -24.39 6.85 5.66
CA GLY A 130 -24.50 8.00 4.74
C GLY A 130 -23.93 9.29 5.35
N GLN A 131 -24.15 9.54 6.62
CA GLN A 131 -23.60 10.70 7.32
C GLN A 131 -22.06 10.67 7.39
N ALA A 132 -21.49 9.49 7.58
CA ALA A 132 -20.05 9.33 7.60
C ALA A 132 -19.44 9.60 6.22
N TYR A 133 -20.08 9.15 5.14
CA TYR A 133 -19.65 9.45 3.76
C TYR A 133 -19.83 10.92 3.41
N GLU A 134 -20.90 11.57 3.85
CA GLU A 134 -21.07 13.02 3.70
C GLU A 134 -19.90 13.79 4.32
N ALA A 135 -19.53 13.46 5.56
CA ALA A 135 -18.39 14.06 6.24
C ALA A 135 -17.07 13.78 5.52
N LEU A 136 -16.87 12.58 4.96
CA LEU A 136 -15.71 12.23 4.15
C LEU A 136 -15.65 13.09 2.87
N LEU A 137 -16.74 13.21 2.14
CA LEU A 137 -16.81 14.00 0.90
C LEU A 137 -16.56 15.49 1.14
N LEU A 138 -17.12 16.05 2.23
CA LEU A 138 -16.88 17.45 2.61
C LEU A 138 -15.39 17.67 2.93
N ARG A 139 -14.76 16.75 3.62
CA ARG A 139 -13.32 16.80 3.92
C ARG A 139 -12.47 16.68 2.65
N MET A 140 -12.79 15.75 1.76
CA MET A 140 -12.07 15.60 0.49
C MET A 140 -12.16 16.87 -0.34
N ARG A 141 -13.34 17.52 -0.42
CA ARG A 141 -13.52 18.80 -1.12
C ARG A 141 -12.70 19.94 -0.50
N ALA A 142 -12.61 19.99 0.83
CA ALA A 142 -11.79 20.98 1.52
C ALA A 142 -10.28 20.79 1.30
N GLN A 143 -9.86 19.58 0.92
CA GLN A 143 -8.45 19.22 0.69
C GLN A 143 -8.08 19.14 -0.80
N ILE A 144 -8.99 19.45 -1.72
CA ILE A 144 -8.76 19.35 -3.17
C ILE A 144 -7.50 20.10 -3.63
N GLY A 145 -7.08 21.16 -2.94
CA GLY A 145 -5.80 21.82 -3.23
C GLY A 145 -4.55 21.03 -2.82
N ARG A 146 -4.69 19.90 -2.11
CA ARG A 146 -3.59 19.02 -1.66
C ARG A 146 -3.67 17.59 -2.21
N ALA A 147 -4.79 17.22 -2.80
CA ALA A 147 -5.02 15.87 -3.33
C ALA A 147 -4.59 15.69 -4.79
N HIS A 148 -4.08 16.73 -5.41
CA HIS A 148 -3.48 16.71 -6.75
C HIS A 148 -1.95 16.57 -6.70
N VAL A 149 -1.40 16.15 -5.57
CA VAL A 149 0.03 15.87 -5.44
C VAL A 149 0.24 14.37 -5.27
#